data_c8dcf16ed4a2c3371e3fb7eef39d354b
#
_entry.id   c8dcf16ed4a2c3371e3fb7eef39d354b
#
_cell.length_a   1.000
_cell.length_b   1.000
_cell.length_c   1.000
_cell.angle_alpha   90.00
_cell.angle_beta   90.00
_cell.angle_gamma   90.00
#
_symmetry.space_group_name_H-M   'P 1'
#
loop_
_entity.id
_entity.type
_entity.pdbx_description
1 polymer ?
#
loop_
_entity_poly.entity_id
_entity_poly.type
_entity_poly.pdbx_seq_one_letter_code
_entity_poly.pdbx_strand_id
1 'polypeptide(L)'
;MRTLAPGSKGVAPTLRRFAGRCPPRGLICLGAARRQIAFRHQRSVRARGFTLLELLVVVAIMALATAGVALSLRDSAETQLEREAQRLAALLESGRAQARMASVVVRWRTTPTGFAFEGLPGTTLPTQWLGADVQATTSAPLVLGPDPIIGPQQVRLVSISSPARSVTLATDGIRPFSVAPPPGTAP
;
A
#
# COMPACT_ATOMS: atom_id res chain seq x y z
N MET A 1 27.26 31.74 17.17
CA MET A 1 26.89 32.54 15.98
C MET A 1 25.52 32.03 15.56
N ARG A 2 24.41 32.69 15.98
CA ARG A 2 23.64 33.72 15.25
C ARG A 2 23.32 33.21 13.83
N THR A 3 22.06 33.04 13.34
CA THR A 3 20.98 34.04 13.31
C THR A 3 19.69 33.38 12.79
N LEU A 4 18.55 33.55 13.43
CA LEU A 4 17.34 34.31 13.05
C LEU A 4 16.46 33.75 11.91
N ALA A 5 15.22 33.37 12.29
CA ALA A 5 14.00 33.46 11.49
C ALA A 5 13.56 34.94 11.36
N PRO A 6 12.79 35.31 10.34
CA PRO A 6 11.40 35.71 10.56
C PRO A 6 10.50 35.34 9.32
N GLY A 7 9.22 35.44 9.29
CA GLY A 7 8.18 36.13 10.01
C GLY A 7 6.90 35.99 9.22
N SER A 8 5.85 35.60 9.91
CA SER A 8 4.47 35.58 9.49
C SER A 8 3.95 36.99 9.24
N LYS A 9 3.26 37.22 8.10
CA LYS A 9 2.40 38.40 7.89
C LYS A 9 0.97 37.96 7.67
N GLY A 10 0.16 38.12 8.71
CA GLY A 10 -1.29 38.05 8.64
C GLY A 10 -1.85 39.24 7.85
N VAL A 11 -2.82 38.96 7.01
CA VAL A 11 -3.64 39.95 6.33
C VAL A 11 -5.04 39.89 6.95
N ALA A 12 -5.43 40.97 7.62
CA ALA A 12 -6.76 41.19 8.15
C ALA A 12 -7.70 41.70 7.05
N PRO A 13 -8.97 41.29 7.02
CA PRO A 13 -9.96 41.88 6.12
C PRO A 13 -10.56 43.14 6.73
N THR A 14 -10.45 44.23 6.02
CA THR A 14 -11.06 45.55 6.30
C THR A 14 -12.57 45.46 6.10
N LEU A 15 -13.30 45.72 7.19
CA LEU A 15 -14.75 46.01 7.18
C LEU A 15 -14.97 47.41 6.59
N ARG A 16 -15.54 47.51 5.41
CA ARG A 16 -16.08 48.78 4.89
C ARG A 16 -17.47 49.01 5.49
N ARG A 17 -17.57 49.98 6.38
CA ARG A 17 -18.83 50.66 6.80
C ARG A 17 -19.34 51.47 5.63
N PHE A 18 -20.52 51.13 5.10
CA PHE A 18 -21.31 52.03 4.28
C PHE A 18 -22.24 52.81 5.19
N ALA A 19 -21.93 54.08 5.35
CA ALA A 19 -22.81 55.08 5.94
C ALA A 19 -23.81 55.56 4.87
N GLY A 20 -25.07 55.12 4.96
CA GLY A 20 -26.15 55.63 4.17
C GLY A 20 -26.71 56.93 4.77
N ARG A 21 -26.59 58.04 4.03
CA ARG A 21 -27.22 59.32 4.30
C ARG A 21 -28.72 59.21 4.07
N CYS A 22 -29.51 59.63 5.06
CA CYS A 22 -30.91 60.00 4.89
C CYS A 22 -31.03 61.43 4.31
N PRO A 23 -31.91 61.70 3.34
CA PRO A 23 -32.42 63.03 3.08
C PRO A 23 -33.84 63.23 3.68
N PRO A 24 -34.21 64.51 3.92
CA PRO A 24 -35.38 64.86 4.72
C PRO A 24 -36.66 65.09 3.93
N ARG A 25 -37.77 64.86 4.61
CA ARG A 25 -39.12 65.44 4.51
C ARG A 25 -39.70 65.85 3.15
N GLY A 26 -40.81 65.25 2.89
CA GLY A 26 -41.90 66.02 2.16
C GLY A 26 -42.84 65.11 1.39
N LEU A 27 -44.09 65.32 1.68
CA LEU A 27 -45.31 65.06 0.96
C LEU A 27 -45.91 63.64 0.96
N ILE A 28 -47.11 63.72 1.56
CA ILE A 28 -48.21 62.79 1.56
C ILE A 28 -48.75 62.62 0.13
N CYS A 29 -48.71 61.40 -0.41
CA CYS A 29 -49.60 61.01 -1.51
C CYS A 29 -50.35 59.73 -1.08
N LEU A 30 -51.63 59.94 -0.76
CA LEU A 30 -52.60 58.86 -0.71
C LEU A 30 -52.74 58.25 -2.10
N GLY A 31 -52.19 57.08 -2.29
CA GLY A 31 -52.38 56.21 -3.43
C GLY A 31 -52.70 54.81 -2.95
N ALA A 32 -53.99 54.48 -2.97
CA ALA A 32 -54.48 53.15 -2.69
C ALA A 32 -53.97 52.15 -3.75
N ALA A 33 -52.77 51.59 -3.59
CA ALA A 33 -52.33 50.56 -4.45
C ALA A 33 -52.80 49.20 -3.84
N ARG A 34 -53.82 48.63 -4.44
CA ARG A 34 -54.28 47.27 -4.29
C ARG A 34 -53.06 46.36 -4.46
N ARG A 35 -52.54 45.85 -3.37
CA ARG A 35 -51.55 44.75 -3.41
C ARG A 35 -52.26 43.51 -3.94
N GLN A 36 -52.07 43.22 -5.21
CA GLN A 36 -52.33 41.91 -5.78
C GLN A 36 -51.31 40.97 -5.12
N ILE A 37 -51.78 40.16 -4.21
CA ILE A 37 -51.02 39.04 -3.66
C ILE A 37 -50.92 38.01 -4.80
N ALA A 38 -49.82 38.07 -5.55
CA ALA A 38 -49.48 37.02 -6.49
C ALA A 38 -49.20 35.75 -5.66
N PHE A 39 -50.18 34.86 -5.62
CA PHE A 39 -49.97 33.51 -5.16
C PHE A 39 -48.93 32.86 -6.05
N ARG A 40 -47.68 32.92 -5.59
CA ARG A 40 -46.61 32.16 -6.19
C ARG A 40 -46.96 30.68 -6.00
N HIS A 41 -47.43 30.06 -7.07
CA HIS A 41 -47.58 28.60 -7.09
C HIS A 41 -46.22 27.98 -6.76
N GLN A 42 -46.01 27.60 -5.52
CA GLN A 42 -44.94 26.74 -5.15
C GLN A 42 -45.20 25.41 -5.87
N ARG A 43 -44.48 25.20 -6.96
CA ARG A 43 -44.35 23.87 -7.56
C ARG A 43 -43.79 22.96 -6.45
N SER A 44 -44.67 22.19 -5.85
CA SER A 44 -44.22 21.13 -4.93
C SER A 44 -43.34 20.18 -5.75
N VAL A 45 -42.05 20.24 -5.52
CA VAL A 45 -41.11 19.23 -5.98
C VAL A 45 -41.56 17.95 -5.28
N ARG A 46 -42.28 17.10 -6.01
CA ARG A 46 -42.64 15.77 -5.52
C ARG A 46 -41.32 15.10 -5.15
N ALA A 47 -41.04 14.98 -3.87
CA ALA A 47 -39.98 14.14 -3.35
C ALA A 47 -40.27 12.71 -3.83
N ARG A 48 -39.56 12.26 -4.83
CA ARG A 48 -39.56 10.85 -5.27
C ARG A 48 -38.98 10.05 -4.13
N GLY A 49 -39.80 9.32 -3.41
CA GLY A 49 -39.34 8.35 -2.44
C GLY A 49 -38.51 7.27 -3.16
N PHE A 50 -37.43 6.84 -2.53
CA PHE A 50 -36.61 5.72 -3.00
C PHE A 50 -37.49 4.46 -3.07
N THR A 51 -37.43 3.77 -4.20
CA THR A 51 -38.13 2.48 -4.32
C THR A 51 -37.33 1.39 -3.62
N LEU A 52 -38.02 0.41 -3.06
CA LEU A 52 -37.38 -0.75 -2.41
C LEU A 52 -36.45 -1.49 -3.39
N LEU A 53 -36.84 -1.55 -4.65
CA LEU A 53 -36.04 -2.13 -5.74
C LEU A 53 -34.72 -1.37 -5.97
N GLU A 54 -34.76 -0.02 -5.95
CA GLU A 54 -33.57 0.82 -6.14
C GLU A 54 -32.56 0.61 -5.00
N LEU A 55 -33.05 0.52 -3.76
CA LEU A 55 -32.20 0.22 -2.61
C LEU A 55 -31.57 -1.19 -2.73
N LEU A 56 -32.36 -2.17 -3.16
CA LEU A 56 -31.89 -3.54 -3.36
C LEU A 56 -30.81 -3.63 -4.44
N VAL A 57 -30.98 -2.91 -5.55
CA VAL A 57 -29.97 -2.85 -6.61
C VAL A 57 -28.70 -2.18 -6.15
N VAL A 58 -28.77 -1.09 -5.39
CA VAL A 58 -27.59 -0.40 -4.84
C VAL A 58 -26.82 -1.33 -3.90
N VAL A 59 -27.49 -2.02 -2.99
CA VAL A 59 -26.86 -2.98 -2.08
C VAL A 59 -26.22 -4.14 -2.83
N ALA A 60 -26.89 -4.66 -3.87
CA ALA A 60 -26.32 -5.72 -4.71
C ALA A 60 -25.06 -5.28 -5.44
N ILE A 61 -25.04 -4.06 -6.01
CA ILE A 61 -23.85 -3.51 -6.67
C ILE A 61 -22.72 -3.32 -5.66
N MET A 62 -23.01 -2.78 -4.47
CA MET A 62 -21.99 -2.62 -3.42
C MET A 62 -21.42 -3.96 -2.98
N ALA A 63 -22.25 -4.99 -2.81
CA ALA A 63 -21.79 -6.33 -2.45
C ALA A 63 -20.88 -6.94 -3.53
N LEU A 64 -21.22 -6.80 -4.80
CA LEU A 64 -20.39 -7.25 -5.91
C LEU A 64 -19.07 -6.49 -6.00
N ALA A 65 -19.10 -5.18 -5.82
CA ALA A 65 -17.89 -4.35 -5.82
C ALA A 65 -16.94 -4.73 -4.68
N THR A 66 -17.45 -4.91 -3.47
CA THR A 66 -16.62 -5.31 -2.31
C THR A 66 -16.04 -6.72 -2.48
N ALA A 67 -16.79 -7.66 -3.05
CA ALA A 67 -16.29 -9.00 -3.36
C ALA A 67 -15.14 -8.95 -4.39
N GLY A 68 -15.27 -8.14 -5.44
CA GLY A 68 -14.22 -7.96 -6.45
C GLY A 68 -12.92 -7.38 -5.87
N VAL A 69 -13.01 -6.40 -4.98
CA VAL A 69 -11.85 -5.82 -4.30
C VAL A 69 -11.17 -6.86 -3.40
N ALA A 70 -11.92 -7.66 -2.66
CA ALA A 70 -11.37 -8.69 -1.79
C ALA A 70 -10.57 -9.76 -2.58
N LEU A 71 -11.06 -10.17 -3.76
CA LEU A 71 -10.34 -11.09 -4.65
C LEU A 71 -9.07 -10.45 -5.20
N SER A 72 -9.11 -9.21 -5.67
CA SER A 72 -7.95 -8.49 -6.22
C SER A 72 -6.82 -8.32 -5.19
N LEU A 73 -7.14 -8.04 -3.94
CA LEU A 73 -6.15 -7.96 -2.86
C LEU A 73 -5.51 -9.33 -2.56
N ARG A 74 -6.27 -10.39 -2.74
CA ARG A 74 -5.78 -11.75 -2.53
C ARG A 74 -4.74 -12.16 -3.57
N ASP A 75 -4.99 -11.89 -4.84
CA ASP A 75 -4.09 -12.19 -5.95
C ASP A 75 -2.81 -11.34 -5.88
N SER A 76 -2.91 -10.08 -5.45
CA SER A 76 -1.75 -9.20 -5.31
C SER A 76 -0.77 -9.67 -4.24
N ALA A 77 -1.26 -10.18 -3.10
CA ALA A 77 -0.40 -10.67 -2.01
C ALA A 77 0.36 -11.95 -2.39
N GLU A 78 -0.26 -12.86 -3.16
CA GLU A 78 0.39 -14.07 -3.66
C GLU A 78 1.48 -13.72 -4.68
N THR A 79 1.17 -12.87 -5.63
CA THR A 79 2.15 -12.36 -6.61
C THR A 79 3.31 -11.62 -5.93
N GLN A 80 3.06 -10.92 -4.84
CA GLN A 80 4.10 -10.22 -4.10
C GLN A 80 5.05 -11.20 -3.39
N LEU A 81 4.51 -12.24 -2.73
CA LEU A 81 5.31 -13.25 -2.08
C LEU A 81 6.18 -14.02 -3.08
N GLU A 82 5.65 -14.33 -4.25
CA GLU A 82 6.39 -15.00 -5.32
C GLU A 82 7.50 -14.11 -5.90
N ARG A 83 7.24 -12.82 -6.11
CA ARG A 83 8.27 -11.86 -6.54
C ARG A 83 9.40 -11.74 -5.53
N GLU A 84 9.08 -11.72 -4.23
CA GLU A 84 10.09 -11.73 -3.18
C GLU A 84 10.90 -13.02 -3.18
N ALA A 85 10.27 -14.16 -3.42
CA ALA A 85 10.95 -15.43 -3.52
C ALA A 85 11.94 -15.45 -4.71
N GLN A 86 11.50 -14.99 -5.88
CA GLN A 86 12.37 -14.90 -7.07
C GLN A 86 13.54 -13.93 -6.85
N ARG A 87 13.27 -12.78 -6.20
CA ARG A 87 14.31 -11.83 -5.83
C ARG A 87 15.31 -12.43 -4.86
N LEU A 88 14.83 -13.11 -3.81
CA LEU A 88 15.71 -13.77 -2.84
C LEU A 88 16.56 -14.85 -3.52
N ALA A 89 15.99 -15.64 -4.42
CA ALA A 89 16.74 -16.63 -5.19
C ALA A 89 17.91 -15.98 -5.95
N ALA A 90 17.66 -14.87 -6.64
CA ALA A 90 18.70 -14.13 -7.36
C ALA A 90 19.77 -13.56 -6.41
N LEU A 91 19.39 -13.08 -5.23
CA LEU A 91 20.33 -12.58 -4.23
C LEU A 91 21.20 -13.70 -3.63
N LEU A 92 20.61 -14.87 -3.37
CA LEU A 92 21.35 -16.04 -2.89
C LEU A 92 22.37 -16.50 -3.93
N GLU A 93 22.00 -16.55 -5.21
CA GLU A 93 22.94 -16.89 -6.29
C GLU A 93 24.04 -15.84 -6.48
N SER A 94 23.72 -14.56 -6.32
CA SER A 94 24.70 -13.49 -6.32
C SER A 94 25.69 -13.65 -5.15
N GLY A 95 25.19 -13.92 -3.96
CA GLY A 95 26.02 -14.21 -2.79
C GLY A 95 26.90 -15.44 -2.99
N ARG A 96 26.36 -16.50 -3.60
CA ARG A 96 27.08 -17.73 -3.94
C ARG A 96 28.19 -17.48 -4.97
N ALA A 97 27.92 -16.68 -6.00
CA ALA A 97 28.93 -16.29 -6.99
C ALA A 97 30.07 -15.50 -6.34
N GLN A 98 29.74 -14.53 -5.48
CA GLN A 98 30.74 -13.72 -4.77
C GLN A 98 31.55 -14.52 -3.76
N ALA A 99 30.93 -15.45 -3.03
CA ALA A 99 31.61 -16.36 -2.13
C ALA A 99 32.69 -17.18 -2.86
N ARG A 100 32.37 -17.69 -4.05
CA ARG A 100 33.30 -18.42 -4.91
C ARG A 100 34.43 -17.55 -5.42
N MET A 101 34.11 -16.33 -5.92
CA MET A 101 35.13 -15.41 -6.42
C MET A 101 36.13 -14.99 -5.33
N ALA A 102 35.64 -14.72 -4.13
CA ALA A 102 36.45 -14.30 -3.01
C ALA A 102 37.09 -15.48 -2.22
N SER A 103 36.68 -16.71 -2.51
CA SER A 103 37.08 -17.93 -1.78
C SER A 103 36.80 -17.83 -0.27
N VAL A 104 35.66 -17.24 0.10
CA VAL A 104 35.25 -17.05 1.49
C VAL A 104 33.96 -17.78 1.80
N VAL A 105 33.80 -18.20 3.08
CA VAL A 105 32.55 -18.77 3.53
C VAL A 105 31.51 -17.66 3.73
N VAL A 106 30.43 -17.67 2.96
CA VAL A 106 29.31 -16.78 3.11
C VAL A 106 28.12 -17.53 3.67
N ARG A 107 27.47 -16.94 4.68
CA ARG A 107 26.25 -17.46 5.30
C ARG A 107 25.13 -16.47 5.17
N TRP A 108 23.98 -16.96 4.78
CA TRP A 108 22.75 -16.17 4.80
C TRP A 108 21.90 -16.56 6.00
N ARG A 109 21.38 -15.59 6.72
CA ARG A 109 20.46 -15.81 7.85
C ARG A 109 19.34 -14.78 7.87
N THR A 110 18.24 -15.18 8.48
CA THR A 110 17.11 -14.28 8.76
C THR A 110 17.44 -13.35 9.93
N THR A 111 16.89 -12.13 9.88
CA THR A 111 16.89 -11.16 10.99
C THR A 111 15.44 -10.75 11.27
N PRO A 112 15.14 -10.10 12.41
CA PRO A 112 13.78 -9.68 12.75
C PRO A 112 13.14 -8.75 11.70
N THR A 113 13.95 -7.97 10.99
CA THR A 113 13.48 -6.97 10.01
C THR A 113 13.86 -7.30 8.56
N GLY A 114 14.51 -8.45 8.33
CA GLY A 114 14.99 -8.80 6.98
C GLY A 114 15.88 -10.02 6.98
N PHE A 115 17.05 -9.91 6.39
CA PHE A 115 18.06 -10.96 6.31
C PHE A 115 19.47 -10.37 6.22
N ALA A 116 20.48 -11.17 6.43
CA ALA A 116 21.88 -10.75 6.36
C ALA A 116 22.74 -11.78 5.63
N PHE A 117 23.75 -11.28 4.93
CA PHE A 117 24.84 -12.07 4.36
C PHE A 117 26.09 -11.85 5.22
N GLU A 118 26.54 -12.88 5.90
CA GLU A 118 27.73 -12.86 6.76
C GLU A 118 28.93 -13.43 6.01
N GLY A 119 30.08 -12.77 6.15
CA GLY A 119 31.35 -13.23 5.55
C GLY A 119 31.59 -12.66 4.13
N LEU A 120 30.73 -11.80 3.60
CA LEU A 120 30.90 -11.23 2.28
C LEU A 120 31.79 -9.97 2.34
N PRO A 121 32.98 -9.95 1.74
CA PRO A 121 33.84 -8.78 1.77
C PRO A 121 33.39 -7.74 0.74
N GLY A 122 33.29 -6.48 1.17
CA GLY A 122 33.23 -5.32 0.27
C GLY A 122 31.95 -5.14 -0.54
N THR A 123 30.94 -5.98 -0.41
CA THR A 123 29.71 -5.90 -1.19
C THR A 123 28.50 -5.67 -0.31
N THR A 124 27.70 -4.68 -0.68
CA THR A 124 26.42 -4.38 -0.04
C THR A 124 25.28 -5.02 -0.84
N LEU A 125 25.00 -6.29 -0.60
CA LEU A 125 23.75 -6.88 -1.06
C LEU A 125 22.59 -6.32 -0.24
N PRO A 126 21.40 -6.16 -0.85
CA PRO A 126 20.20 -5.79 -0.10
C PRO A 126 19.93 -6.76 1.05
N THR A 127 19.51 -6.23 2.20
CA THR A 127 19.25 -7.00 3.43
C THR A 127 17.81 -6.90 3.91
N GLN A 128 16.98 -6.16 3.18
CA GLN A 128 15.58 -5.91 3.55
C GLN A 128 14.63 -6.52 2.53
N TRP A 129 13.45 -6.91 2.99
CA TRP A 129 12.34 -7.29 2.14
C TRP A 129 11.80 -6.06 1.42
N LEU A 130 11.24 -6.22 0.23
CA LEU A 130 10.53 -5.14 -0.48
C LEU A 130 9.18 -4.85 0.17
N GLY A 131 8.52 -5.89 0.66
CA GLY A 131 7.25 -5.80 1.37
C GLY A 131 7.40 -6.01 2.87
N ALA A 132 6.66 -5.27 3.67
CA ALA A 132 6.62 -5.44 5.13
C ALA A 132 5.91 -6.72 5.57
N ASP A 133 5.19 -7.39 4.67
CA ASP A 133 4.37 -8.58 4.96
C ASP A 133 5.09 -9.91 4.71
N VAL A 134 6.41 -9.90 4.57
CA VAL A 134 7.19 -11.10 4.26
C VAL A 134 8.15 -11.43 5.39
N GLN A 135 8.15 -12.69 5.79
CA GLN A 135 9.10 -13.26 6.73
C GLN A 135 9.68 -14.57 6.18
N ALA A 136 10.96 -14.78 6.38
CA ALA A 136 11.62 -16.04 6.03
C ALA A 136 11.85 -16.91 7.26
N THR A 137 11.68 -18.21 7.08
CA THR A 137 11.95 -19.22 8.09
C THR A 137 12.89 -20.26 7.51
N THR A 138 13.95 -20.60 8.24
CA THR A 138 14.90 -21.64 7.88
C THR A 138 15.30 -22.42 9.14
N SER A 139 15.65 -23.67 8.97
CA SER A 139 16.10 -24.52 10.09
C SER A 139 17.55 -24.21 10.54
N ALA A 140 18.35 -23.66 9.62
CA ALA A 140 19.75 -23.29 9.88
C ALA A 140 20.16 -22.16 8.90
N PRO A 141 21.20 -21.38 9.18
CA PRO A 141 21.78 -20.46 8.23
C PRO A 141 22.18 -21.17 6.94
N LEU A 142 21.83 -20.57 5.79
CA LEU A 142 22.23 -21.13 4.49
C LEU A 142 23.71 -20.88 4.25
N VAL A 143 24.42 -21.90 3.79
CA VAL A 143 25.85 -21.79 3.41
C VAL A 143 25.93 -21.60 1.90
N LEU A 144 26.53 -20.50 1.44
CA LEU A 144 26.56 -20.12 0.04
C LEU A 144 27.91 -20.40 -0.67
N GLY A 145 28.89 -20.90 0.02
CA GLY A 145 30.20 -21.20 -0.55
C GLY A 145 31.29 -21.18 0.49
N PRO A 146 32.58 -21.30 0.13
CA PRO A 146 33.20 -21.13 -1.19
C PRO A 146 33.07 -22.32 -2.15
N ASP A 147 32.68 -23.48 -1.64
CA ASP A 147 32.63 -24.69 -2.45
C ASP A 147 31.63 -24.58 -3.60
N PRO A 148 31.94 -25.09 -4.80
CA PRO A 148 31.05 -25.09 -5.94
C PRO A 148 29.79 -25.94 -5.70
N ILE A 149 29.92 -27.00 -4.90
CA ILE A 149 28.80 -27.88 -4.51
C ILE A 149 28.55 -27.66 -3.02
N ILE A 150 27.34 -27.19 -2.70
CA ILE A 150 26.84 -27.01 -1.35
C ILE A 150 25.83 -28.13 -1.03
N GLY A 151 25.55 -28.39 0.23
CA GLY A 151 24.49 -29.35 0.57
C GLY A 151 23.12 -28.87 0.15
N PRO A 152 22.12 -29.77 0.05
CA PRO A 152 20.73 -29.36 -0.18
C PRO A 152 20.25 -28.41 0.91
N GLN A 153 19.63 -27.32 0.53
CA GLN A 153 19.18 -26.27 1.46
C GLN A 153 17.83 -25.71 1.02
N GLN A 154 17.07 -25.24 1.99
CA GLN A 154 15.77 -24.63 1.73
C GLN A 154 15.49 -23.48 2.69
N VAL A 155 14.71 -22.52 2.21
CA VAL A 155 14.15 -21.43 2.99
C VAL A 155 12.68 -21.26 2.62
N ARG A 156 11.85 -21.08 3.62
CA ARG A 156 10.42 -20.85 3.45
C ARG A 156 10.10 -19.40 3.70
N LEU A 157 9.46 -18.75 2.72
CA LEU A 157 8.90 -17.43 2.83
C LEU A 157 7.42 -17.55 3.19
N VAL A 158 6.98 -16.74 4.14
CA VAL A 158 5.61 -16.75 4.66
C VAL A 158 5.08 -15.31 4.67
N SER A 159 3.83 -15.14 4.30
CA SER A 159 3.13 -13.87 4.50
C SER A 159 2.74 -13.73 5.97
N ILE A 160 3.06 -12.60 6.59
CA ILE A 160 2.74 -12.32 8.01
C ILE A 160 1.22 -12.19 8.18
N SER A 161 0.56 -11.50 7.24
CA SER A 161 -0.90 -11.30 7.25
C SER A 161 -1.69 -12.58 6.93
N SER A 162 -1.07 -13.52 6.21
CA SER A 162 -1.70 -14.79 5.81
C SER A 162 -0.73 -15.97 5.93
N PRO A 163 -0.49 -16.50 7.15
CA PRO A 163 0.50 -17.54 7.38
C PRO A 163 0.27 -18.86 6.63
N ALA A 164 -0.94 -19.08 6.15
CA ALA A 164 -1.25 -20.22 5.28
C ALA A 164 -0.58 -20.11 3.90
N ARG A 165 -0.20 -18.89 3.49
CA ARG A 165 0.51 -18.65 2.23
C ARG A 165 2.00 -18.70 2.46
N SER A 166 2.65 -19.61 1.76
CA SER A 166 4.09 -19.77 1.84
C SER A 166 4.66 -20.22 0.50
N VAL A 167 5.86 -19.74 0.24
CA VAL A 167 6.66 -20.14 -0.93
C VAL A 167 7.98 -20.71 -0.40
N THR A 168 8.37 -21.87 -0.91
CA THR A 168 9.63 -22.51 -0.52
C THR A 168 10.65 -22.33 -1.64
N LEU A 169 11.81 -21.79 -1.30
CA LEU A 169 13.00 -21.78 -2.13
C LEU A 169 13.87 -22.94 -1.75
N ALA A 170 14.35 -23.69 -2.72
CA ALA A 170 15.23 -24.83 -2.47
C ALA A 170 16.33 -24.93 -3.52
N THR A 171 17.42 -25.54 -3.12
CA THR A 171 18.50 -26.02 -4.00
C THR A 171 18.89 -27.43 -3.60
N ASP A 172 19.27 -28.24 -4.59
CA ASP A 172 19.90 -29.55 -4.37
C ASP A 172 21.43 -29.43 -4.11
N GLY A 173 21.94 -28.18 -4.14
CA GLY A 173 23.34 -27.85 -3.96
C GLY A 173 24.13 -27.73 -5.26
N ILE A 174 23.62 -28.23 -6.37
CA ILE A 174 24.21 -28.13 -7.71
C ILE A 174 23.47 -27.07 -8.52
N ARG A 175 22.13 -27.16 -8.53
CA ARG A 175 21.27 -26.22 -9.24
C ARG A 175 21.11 -24.91 -8.48
N PRO A 176 20.80 -23.82 -9.18
CA PRO A 176 20.44 -22.57 -8.54
C PRO A 176 19.25 -22.71 -7.58
N PHE A 177 19.18 -21.80 -6.62
CA PHE A 177 17.97 -21.65 -5.80
C PHE A 177 16.76 -21.33 -6.68
N SER A 178 15.72 -22.12 -6.53
CA SER A 178 14.48 -21.94 -7.28
C SER A 178 13.27 -22.14 -6.37
N VAL A 179 12.13 -21.59 -6.81
CA VAL A 179 10.87 -21.84 -6.13
C VAL A 179 10.52 -23.32 -6.28
N ALA A 180 10.41 -24.00 -5.17
CA ALA A 180 9.99 -25.39 -5.14
C ALA A 180 8.49 -25.50 -5.39
N PRO A 181 8.01 -26.49 -6.16
CA PRO A 181 6.59 -26.73 -6.30
C PRO A 181 5.98 -27.06 -4.92
N PRO A 182 4.71 -26.71 -4.69
CA PRO A 182 4.04 -27.03 -3.44
C PRO A 182 4.08 -28.54 -3.15
N PRO A 183 4.23 -28.94 -1.87
CA PRO A 183 4.27 -30.35 -1.50
C PRO A 183 2.97 -31.04 -1.93
N GLY A 184 3.07 -32.00 -2.83
CA GLY A 184 1.93 -32.72 -3.40
C GLY A 184 1.82 -32.69 -4.94
N THR A 185 2.63 -31.91 -5.62
CA THR A 185 2.69 -31.83 -7.08
C THR A 185 4.00 -32.49 -7.60
N ALA A 186 4.29 -33.68 -7.14
CA ALA A 186 5.35 -34.48 -7.77
C ALA A 186 4.79 -35.03 -9.11
N PRO A 187 5.56 -34.99 -10.22
CA PRO A 187 5.18 -35.59 -11.48
C PRO A 187 5.07 -37.09 -11.42
#